data_4f6c3175b0e7ab5125d5ef7d065c982a
#
_entry.id   4f6c3175b0e7ab5125d5ef7d065c982a
#
_cell.length_a   1.000
_cell.length_b   1.000
_cell.length_c   1.000
_cell.angle_alpha   90.00
_cell.angle_beta   90.00
_cell.angle_gamma   90.00
#
_symmetry.space_group_name_H-M   'P 1'
#
loop_
_entity.id
_entity.type
_entity.pdbx_description
1 polymer ?
#
loop_
_entity_poly.entity_id
_entity_poly.type
_entity_poly.pdbx_seq_one_letter_code
_entity_poly.pdbx_strand_id
1 'polypeptide(L)'
;VVDGVSIAQTGAIARFCGKLSGLYPSEDSISCALIDQFIDFVTDLTNLVYIPSNSPLTEDEKIQHRRILAEGELKRKLDMLEDNISANQTWIVGKEMTIADIAIWRGIGWLASDLVAGIPQPYFVNYPKITKIFKNVDNHPKICEWVRKTYPSNYNRGYIE
;
A
#
# COMPACT_ATOMS: atom_id res chain seq x y z
N VAL A 1 21.56 5.59 2.59
CA VAL A 1 22.65 6.50 2.21
C VAL A 1 23.11 6.15 0.82
N VAL A 2 23.16 7.11 -0.07
CA VAL A 2 23.60 6.94 -1.48
C VAL A 2 24.70 7.97 -1.70
N ASP A 3 25.89 7.53 -2.08
CA ASP A 3 27.08 8.39 -2.29
C ASP A 3 27.34 9.38 -1.15
N GLY A 4 27.17 8.92 0.09
CA GLY A 4 27.36 9.74 1.29
C GLY A 4 26.16 10.64 1.67
N VAL A 5 25.12 10.71 0.83
CA VAL A 5 23.90 11.50 1.08
C VAL A 5 22.82 10.63 1.73
N SER A 6 22.27 11.08 2.87
CA SER A 6 21.14 10.42 3.52
C SER A 6 19.82 10.84 2.89
N ILE A 7 19.01 9.86 2.47
CA ILE A 7 17.64 10.08 2.00
C ILE A 7 16.70 9.46 3.04
N ALA A 8 15.74 10.23 3.51
CA ALA A 8 14.71 9.81 4.46
C ALA A 8 13.32 9.97 3.84
N GLN A 9 12.29 9.50 4.54
CA GLN A 9 10.88 9.43 4.13
C GLN A 9 10.62 8.36 3.07
N THR A 10 9.65 7.48 3.36
CA THR A 10 9.30 6.33 2.50
C THR A 10 8.99 6.76 1.07
N GLY A 11 8.19 7.82 0.89
CA GLY A 11 7.84 8.34 -0.42
C GLY A 11 9.06 8.87 -1.20
N ALA A 12 9.99 9.57 -0.54
CA ALA A 12 11.22 10.07 -1.20
C ALA A 12 12.13 8.91 -1.62
N ILE A 13 12.28 7.89 -0.76
CA ILE A 13 13.06 6.69 -1.07
C ILE A 13 12.41 5.92 -2.23
N ALA A 14 11.08 5.76 -2.21
CA ALA A 14 10.36 5.07 -3.27
C ALA A 14 10.54 5.78 -4.62
N ARG A 15 10.40 7.12 -4.67
CA ARG A 15 10.60 7.91 -5.90
C ARG A 15 12.04 7.80 -6.41
N PHE A 16 13.02 7.87 -5.52
CA PHE A 16 14.42 7.71 -5.87
C PHE A 16 14.68 6.32 -6.49
N CYS A 17 14.27 5.26 -5.81
CA CYS A 17 14.41 3.88 -6.34
C CYS A 17 13.61 3.68 -7.63
N GLY A 18 12.41 4.24 -7.71
CA GLY A 18 11.55 4.19 -8.89
C GLY A 18 12.20 4.80 -10.12
N LYS A 19 12.86 5.96 -9.97
CA LYS A 19 13.64 6.59 -11.06
C LYS A 19 14.78 5.70 -11.53
N LEU A 20 15.52 5.09 -10.61
CA LEU A 20 16.65 4.21 -10.96
C LEU A 20 16.21 2.91 -11.64
N SER A 21 15.01 2.42 -11.32
CA SER A 21 14.50 1.13 -11.82
C SER A 21 13.54 1.24 -13.01
N GLY A 22 13.24 2.46 -13.47
CA GLY A 22 12.25 2.71 -14.53
C GLY A 22 10.78 2.56 -14.09
N LEU A 23 10.52 2.45 -12.79
CA LEU A 23 9.15 2.35 -12.22
C LEU A 23 8.54 3.73 -11.89
N TYR A 24 9.21 4.81 -12.27
CA TYR A 24 8.74 6.19 -12.13
C TYR A 24 9.10 6.98 -13.40
N PRO A 25 8.13 7.36 -14.25
CA PRO A 25 8.35 7.96 -15.56
C PRO A 25 8.69 9.45 -15.44
N SER A 26 9.95 9.77 -15.15
CA SER A 26 10.41 11.14 -14.80
C SER A 26 10.13 12.19 -15.87
N GLU A 27 9.93 11.79 -17.13
CA GLU A 27 9.69 12.69 -18.26
C GLU A 27 8.19 13.02 -18.46
N ASP A 28 7.27 12.29 -17.80
CA ASP A 28 5.83 12.51 -17.85
C ASP A 28 5.33 13.09 -16.53
N SER A 29 5.22 14.41 -16.49
CA SER A 29 4.81 15.17 -15.28
C SER A 29 3.41 14.79 -14.78
N ILE A 30 2.49 14.43 -15.68
CA ILE A 30 1.12 14.04 -15.29
C ILE A 30 1.16 12.67 -14.63
N SER A 31 1.81 11.69 -15.25
CA SER A 31 1.99 10.37 -14.64
C SER A 31 2.76 10.45 -13.32
N CYS A 32 3.78 11.32 -13.22
CA CYS A 32 4.49 11.56 -11.97
C CYS A 32 3.53 12.05 -10.87
N ALA A 33 2.70 13.05 -11.17
CA ALA A 33 1.76 13.61 -10.20
C ALA A 33 0.72 12.56 -9.75
N LEU A 34 0.21 11.74 -10.67
CA LEU A 34 -0.70 10.64 -10.34
C LEU A 34 -0.03 9.56 -9.47
N ILE A 35 1.21 9.19 -9.78
CA ILE A 35 1.97 8.23 -8.97
C ILE A 35 2.18 8.80 -7.55
N ASP A 36 2.57 10.06 -7.45
CA ASP A 36 2.78 10.75 -6.18
C ASP A 36 1.50 10.80 -5.35
N GLN A 37 0.36 11.09 -5.96
CA GLN A 37 -0.95 11.08 -5.31
C GLN A 37 -1.22 9.73 -4.61
N PHE A 38 -0.93 8.60 -5.26
CA PHE A 38 -1.16 7.29 -4.65
C PHE A 38 -0.14 6.92 -3.58
N ILE A 39 1.12 7.34 -3.71
CA ILE A 39 2.13 7.16 -2.66
C ILE A 39 1.74 7.94 -1.40
N ASP A 40 1.34 9.19 -1.58
CA ASP A 40 0.94 10.05 -0.46
C ASP A 40 -0.38 9.57 0.17
N PHE A 41 -1.32 9.06 -0.65
CA PHE A 41 -2.53 8.42 -0.16
C PHE A 41 -2.24 7.19 0.74
N VAL A 42 -1.29 6.33 0.36
CA VAL A 42 -0.89 5.19 1.20
C VAL A 42 -0.24 5.67 2.50
N THR A 43 0.50 6.76 2.46
CA THR A 43 1.07 7.39 3.66
C THR A 43 -0.05 7.87 4.60
N ASP A 44 -1.08 8.51 4.06
CA ASP A 44 -2.26 8.94 4.81
C ASP A 44 -3.02 7.76 5.42
N LEU A 45 -3.23 6.68 4.67
CA LEU A 45 -3.84 5.44 5.20
C LEU A 45 -3.02 4.86 6.34
N THR A 46 -1.72 4.81 6.19
CA THR A 46 -0.82 4.30 7.22
C THR A 46 -0.91 5.14 8.49
N ASN A 47 -0.85 6.46 8.36
CA ASN A 47 -0.95 7.39 9.49
C ASN A 47 -2.31 7.31 10.19
N LEU A 48 -3.39 7.09 9.44
CA LEU A 48 -4.73 6.95 10.00
C LEU A 48 -4.85 5.72 10.91
N VAL A 49 -4.25 4.59 10.51
CA VAL A 49 -4.44 3.28 11.18
C VAL A 49 -3.33 2.98 12.19
N TYR A 50 -2.14 3.56 11.98
CA TYR A 50 -0.98 3.32 12.84
C TYR A 50 -1.17 3.90 14.24
N ILE A 51 -1.02 3.06 15.25
CA ILE A 51 -0.97 3.47 16.65
C ILE A 51 0.43 3.16 17.17
N PRO A 52 1.18 4.17 17.66
CA PRO A 52 2.54 3.96 18.16
C PRO A 52 2.59 2.93 19.30
N SER A 53 3.69 2.18 19.38
CA SER A 53 3.91 1.18 20.43
C SER A 53 3.96 1.77 21.85
N ASN A 54 4.34 3.04 21.98
CA ASN A 54 4.33 3.80 23.23
C ASN A 54 3.01 4.50 23.52
N SER A 55 1.96 4.22 22.75
CA SER A 55 0.60 4.72 23.05
C SER A 55 0.14 4.23 24.42
N PRO A 56 -0.57 5.06 25.21
CA PRO A 56 -1.13 4.65 26.48
C PRO A 56 -2.32 3.68 26.34
N LEU A 57 -2.81 3.44 25.12
CA LEU A 57 -3.93 2.55 24.86
C LEU A 57 -3.56 1.08 25.10
N THR A 58 -4.46 0.35 25.73
CA THR A 58 -4.40 -1.12 25.79
C THR A 58 -4.60 -1.73 24.41
N GLU A 59 -4.24 -3.00 24.23
CA GLU A 59 -4.44 -3.69 22.95
C GLU A 59 -5.94 -3.76 22.57
N ASP A 60 -6.82 -3.98 23.53
CA ASP A 60 -8.28 -4.00 23.28
C ASP A 60 -8.79 -2.61 22.82
N GLU A 61 -8.30 -1.53 23.41
CA GLU A 61 -8.63 -0.17 22.96
C GLU A 61 -8.11 0.13 21.56
N LYS A 62 -6.91 -0.32 21.20
CA LYS A 62 -6.35 -0.21 19.85
C LYS A 62 -7.18 -0.99 18.84
N ILE A 63 -7.59 -2.21 19.18
CA ILE A 63 -8.47 -3.04 18.35
C ILE A 63 -9.82 -2.34 18.14
N GLN A 64 -10.42 -1.87 19.21
CA GLN A 64 -11.71 -1.16 19.13
C GLN A 64 -11.61 0.13 18.31
N HIS A 65 -10.54 0.90 18.48
CA HIS A 65 -10.27 2.08 17.66
C HIS A 65 -10.22 1.76 16.15
N ARG A 66 -9.49 0.71 15.79
CA ARG A 66 -9.40 0.29 14.37
C ARG A 66 -10.72 -0.25 13.82
N ARG A 67 -11.55 -0.90 14.63
CA ARG A 67 -12.91 -1.30 14.21
C ARG A 67 -13.76 -0.09 13.84
N ILE A 68 -13.75 0.95 14.67
CA ILE A 68 -14.46 2.21 14.41
C ILE A 68 -13.93 2.86 13.12
N LEU A 69 -12.61 2.91 12.94
CA LEU A 69 -12.01 3.41 11.70
C LEU A 69 -12.43 2.60 10.47
N ALA A 70 -12.48 1.29 10.58
CA ALA A 70 -12.86 0.39 9.48
C ALA A 70 -14.31 0.62 9.00
N GLU A 71 -15.21 1.02 9.89
CA GLU A 71 -16.59 1.34 9.55
C GLU A 71 -16.77 2.81 9.10
N GLY A 72 -15.82 3.67 9.42
CA GLY A 72 -15.87 5.12 9.18
C GLY A 72 -14.83 5.63 8.20
N GLU A 73 -13.81 6.31 8.72
CA GLU A 73 -12.85 7.08 7.90
C GLU A 73 -11.99 6.18 6.99
N LEU A 74 -11.57 5.01 7.44
CA LEU A 74 -10.82 4.07 6.61
C LEU A 74 -11.69 3.58 5.45
N LYS A 75 -12.95 3.21 5.74
CA LYS A 75 -13.91 2.83 4.69
C LYS A 75 -14.06 3.93 3.66
N ARG A 76 -14.29 5.17 4.09
CA ARG A 76 -14.43 6.33 3.20
C ARG A 76 -13.21 6.53 2.29
N LYS A 77 -12.00 6.40 2.84
CA LYS A 77 -10.76 6.50 2.06
C LYS A 77 -10.62 5.36 1.05
N LEU A 78 -10.97 4.13 1.42
CA LEU A 78 -10.91 3.00 0.49
C LEU A 78 -12.00 3.08 -0.59
N ASP A 79 -13.20 3.56 -0.27
CA ASP A 79 -14.24 3.85 -1.26
C ASP A 79 -13.71 4.87 -2.30
N MET A 80 -13.07 5.95 -1.85
CA MET A 80 -12.45 6.94 -2.74
C MET A 80 -11.35 6.31 -3.62
N LEU A 81 -10.50 5.45 -3.06
CA LEU A 81 -9.46 4.75 -3.84
C LEU A 81 -10.10 3.85 -4.89
N GLU A 82 -11.08 3.03 -4.51
CA GLU A 82 -11.80 2.13 -5.41
C GLU A 82 -12.45 2.90 -6.57
N ASP A 83 -13.07 4.05 -6.28
CA ASP A 83 -13.71 4.89 -7.31
C ASP A 83 -12.70 5.51 -8.28
N ASN A 84 -11.51 5.86 -7.81
CA ASN A 84 -10.46 6.44 -8.64
C ASN A 84 -9.68 5.43 -9.49
N ILE A 85 -9.82 4.13 -9.27
CA ILE A 85 -9.23 3.10 -10.13
C ILE A 85 -10.18 2.79 -11.29
N SER A 86 -9.68 2.88 -12.52
CA SER A 86 -10.44 2.47 -13.70
C SER A 86 -10.59 0.95 -13.77
N ALA A 87 -11.79 0.45 -14.01
CA ALA A 87 -12.10 -0.99 -14.08
C ALA A 87 -11.28 -1.75 -15.14
N ASN A 88 -10.93 -1.06 -16.24
CA ASN A 88 -10.22 -1.66 -17.38
C ASN A 88 -8.69 -1.61 -17.24
N GLN A 89 -8.15 -0.93 -16.24
CA GLN A 89 -6.71 -0.83 -16.05
C GLN A 89 -6.14 -2.10 -15.39
N THR A 90 -4.92 -2.45 -15.83
CA THR A 90 -4.10 -3.49 -15.19
C THR A 90 -3.28 -2.90 -14.05
N TRP A 91 -2.81 -1.67 -14.22
CA TRP A 91 -2.00 -0.91 -13.29
C TRP A 91 -2.70 0.39 -12.92
N ILE A 92 -2.38 0.95 -11.77
CA ILE A 92 -3.11 2.12 -11.25
C ILE A 92 -2.82 3.40 -12.06
N VAL A 93 -1.62 3.51 -12.62
CA VAL A 93 -1.20 4.61 -13.49
C VAL A 93 -0.58 4.05 -14.76
N GLY A 94 -1.11 4.43 -15.91
CA GLY A 94 -0.55 4.06 -17.21
C GLY A 94 -0.72 2.60 -17.59
N LYS A 95 0.22 2.07 -18.40
CA LYS A 95 0.15 0.73 -18.98
C LYS A 95 1.10 -0.28 -18.34
N GLU A 96 2.03 0.18 -17.54
CA GLU A 96 3.08 -0.63 -16.89
C GLU A 96 3.03 -0.43 -15.38
N MET A 97 3.56 -1.41 -14.64
CA MET A 97 3.67 -1.34 -13.18
C MET A 97 4.56 -0.15 -12.77
N THR A 98 4.12 0.59 -11.79
CA THR A 98 4.84 1.72 -11.21
C THR A 98 5.04 1.55 -9.70
N ILE A 99 5.79 2.46 -9.09
CA ILE A 99 5.92 2.47 -7.61
C ILE A 99 4.59 2.76 -6.91
N ALA A 100 3.59 3.35 -7.58
CA ALA A 100 2.25 3.53 -7.02
C ALA A 100 1.56 2.17 -6.77
N ASP A 101 1.65 1.24 -7.73
CA ASP A 101 1.09 -0.11 -7.60
C ASP A 101 1.74 -0.86 -6.43
N ILE A 102 3.07 -0.76 -6.31
CA ILE A 102 3.83 -1.37 -5.21
C ILE A 102 3.44 -0.76 -3.87
N ALA A 103 3.25 0.56 -3.80
CA ALA A 103 2.81 1.24 -2.59
C ALA A 103 1.41 0.78 -2.17
N ILE A 104 0.45 0.72 -3.09
CA ILE A 104 -0.90 0.20 -2.84
C ILE A 104 -0.82 -1.27 -2.38
N TRP A 105 -0.11 -2.13 -3.11
CA TRP A 105 0.08 -3.53 -2.73
C TRP A 105 0.61 -3.68 -1.31
N ARG A 106 1.63 -2.91 -0.92
CA ARG A 106 2.21 -3.01 0.42
C ARG A 106 1.29 -2.45 1.50
N GLY A 107 0.63 -1.31 1.25
CA GLY A 107 -0.31 -0.68 2.18
C GLY A 107 -1.54 -1.56 2.43
N ILE A 108 -2.14 -2.09 1.37
CA ILE A 108 -3.31 -2.97 1.46
C ILE A 108 -2.93 -4.32 2.11
N GLY A 109 -1.79 -4.91 1.74
CA GLY A 109 -1.28 -6.11 2.39
C GLY A 109 -1.04 -5.92 3.90
N TRP A 110 -0.50 -4.76 4.30
CA TRP A 110 -0.36 -4.44 5.72
C TRP A 110 -1.72 -4.37 6.44
N LEU A 111 -2.72 -3.72 5.85
CA LEU A 111 -4.08 -3.66 6.44
C LEU A 111 -4.75 -5.03 6.52
N ALA A 112 -4.43 -5.95 5.61
CA ALA A 112 -4.95 -7.31 5.60
C ALA A 112 -4.13 -8.29 6.46
N SER A 113 -3.05 -7.83 7.09
CA SER A 113 -2.17 -8.67 7.91
C SER A 113 -2.61 -8.73 9.37
N ASP A 114 -2.16 -9.76 10.08
CA ASP A 114 -2.37 -9.90 11.53
C ASP A 114 -1.67 -8.81 12.36
N LEU A 115 -0.78 -8.02 11.73
CA LEU A 115 -0.10 -6.90 12.37
C LEU A 115 -1.05 -5.74 12.69
N VAL A 116 -2.23 -5.71 12.08
CA VAL A 116 -3.23 -4.65 12.23
C VAL A 116 -4.54 -5.24 12.76
N ALA A 117 -4.46 -5.83 13.95
CA ALA A 117 -5.64 -6.38 14.61
C ALA A 117 -6.75 -5.32 14.77
N GLY A 118 -7.99 -5.72 14.48
CA GLY A 118 -9.16 -4.84 14.54
C GLY A 118 -9.72 -4.41 13.18
N ILE A 119 -8.98 -4.60 12.09
CA ILE A 119 -9.55 -4.50 10.75
C ILE A 119 -10.32 -5.81 10.47
N PRO A 120 -11.64 -5.76 10.19
CA PRO A 120 -12.42 -6.96 9.92
C PRO A 120 -11.90 -7.74 8.71
N GLN A 121 -11.97 -9.08 8.76
CA GLN A 121 -11.63 -9.90 7.61
C GLN A 121 -12.86 -10.75 7.22
N PRO A 122 -13.16 -10.91 5.93
CA PRO A 122 -12.51 -10.32 4.75
C PRO A 122 -12.97 -8.87 4.49
N TYR A 123 -12.07 -7.89 4.65
CA TYR A 123 -12.42 -6.47 4.50
C TYR A 123 -12.45 -6.03 3.02
N PHE A 124 -11.53 -6.58 2.23
CA PHE A 124 -11.29 -6.14 0.84
C PHE A 124 -12.21 -6.79 -0.20
N VAL A 125 -13.10 -7.69 0.18
CA VAL A 125 -14.09 -8.31 -0.74
C VAL A 125 -14.96 -7.28 -1.46
N ASN A 126 -15.20 -6.13 -0.85
CA ASN A 126 -16.01 -5.04 -1.41
C ASN A 126 -15.21 -4.08 -2.32
N TYR A 127 -13.90 -4.33 -2.52
CA TYR A 127 -13.00 -3.47 -3.27
C TYR A 127 -12.34 -4.24 -4.44
N PRO A 128 -13.10 -4.62 -5.47
CA PRO A 128 -12.60 -5.49 -6.54
C PRO A 128 -11.48 -4.87 -7.38
N LYS A 129 -11.47 -3.54 -7.58
CA LYS A 129 -10.41 -2.88 -8.36
C LYS A 129 -9.12 -2.79 -7.56
N ILE A 130 -9.19 -2.45 -6.26
CA ILE A 130 -8.05 -2.49 -5.34
C ILE A 130 -7.49 -3.91 -5.29
N THR A 131 -8.35 -4.91 -5.10
CA THR A 131 -7.97 -6.34 -5.07
C THR A 131 -7.29 -6.77 -6.37
N LYS A 132 -7.77 -6.31 -7.53
CA LYS A 132 -7.16 -6.58 -8.83
C LYS A 132 -5.71 -6.02 -8.91
N ILE A 133 -5.51 -4.75 -8.53
CA ILE A 133 -4.16 -4.14 -8.49
C ILE A 133 -3.27 -4.93 -7.53
N PHE A 134 -3.75 -5.22 -6.34
CA PHE A 134 -3.01 -6.02 -5.35
C PHE A 134 -2.54 -7.36 -5.95
N LYS A 135 -3.45 -8.14 -6.54
CA LYS A 135 -3.16 -9.44 -7.14
C LYS A 135 -2.19 -9.33 -8.33
N ASN A 136 -2.30 -8.30 -9.15
CA ASN A 136 -1.39 -8.08 -10.27
C ASN A 136 0.05 -7.85 -9.80
N VAL A 137 0.25 -7.06 -8.74
CA VAL A 137 1.58 -6.86 -8.14
C VAL A 137 2.05 -8.14 -7.46
N ASP A 138 1.19 -8.78 -6.66
CA ASP A 138 1.54 -9.98 -5.89
C ASP A 138 1.98 -11.15 -6.79
N ASN A 139 1.38 -11.27 -7.97
CA ASN A 139 1.70 -12.28 -8.97
C ASN A 139 2.83 -11.87 -9.94
N HIS A 140 3.36 -10.65 -9.83
CA HIS A 140 4.45 -10.22 -10.72
C HIS A 140 5.73 -11.01 -10.44
N PRO A 141 6.40 -11.59 -11.46
CA PRO A 141 7.53 -12.52 -11.26
C PRO A 141 8.66 -11.99 -10.39
N LYS A 142 9.04 -10.71 -10.56
CA LYS A 142 10.08 -10.07 -9.74
C LYS A 142 9.64 -9.85 -8.29
N ILE A 143 8.36 -9.59 -8.06
CA ILE A 143 7.80 -9.45 -6.71
C ILE A 143 7.76 -10.81 -6.02
N CYS A 144 7.28 -11.85 -6.71
CA CYS A 144 7.31 -13.23 -6.19
C CYS A 144 8.71 -13.68 -5.82
N GLU A 145 9.71 -13.38 -6.65
CA GLU A 145 11.12 -13.72 -6.39
C GLU A 145 11.62 -12.97 -5.15
N TRP A 146 11.36 -11.66 -5.07
CA TRP A 146 11.77 -10.83 -3.94
C TRP A 146 11.12 -11.28 -2.63
N VAL A 147 9.81 -11.56 -2.66
CA VAL A 147 9.06 -12.04 -1.49
C VAL A 147 9.67 -13.35 -0.96
N ARG A 148 9.96 -14.32 -1.85
CA ARG A 148 10.58 -15.59 -1.44
C ARG A 148 11.96 -15.44 -0.80
N LYS A 149 12.74 -14.45 -1.25
CA LYS A 149 14.06 -14.15 -0.69
C LYS A 149 14.03 -13.38 0.61
N THR A 150 13.00 -12.57 0.82
CA THR A 150 12.97 -11.55 1.88
C THR A 150 12.15 -11.99 3.08
N TYR A 151 11.04 -12.69 2.85
CA TYR A 151 10.13 -13.08 3.92
C TYR A 151 10.26 -14.57 4.25
N PRO A 152 10.30 -14.94 5.55
CA PRO A 152 10.12 -16.33 5.97
C PRO A 152 8.78 -16.88 5.45
N SER A 153 8.73 -18.18 5.17
CA SER A 153 7.54 -18.83 4.62
C SER A 153 6.29 -18.75 5.52
N ASN A 154 6.49 -18.54 6.80
CA ASN A 154 5.41 -18.38 7.80
C ASN A 154 5.08 -16.92 8.11
N TYR A 155 5.67 -15.95 7.42
CA TYR A 155 5.38 -14.54 7.65
C TYR A 155 4.08 -14.14 6.95
N ASN A 156 3.09 -13.73 7.74
CA ASN A 156 1.86 -13.16 7.21
C ASN A 156 2.10 -11.70 6.79
N ARG A 157 2.32 -11.48 5.51
CA ARG A 157 2.48 -10.14 4.91
C ARG A 157 1.16 -9.50 4.48
N GLY A 158 0.04 -10.13 4.83
CA GLY A 158 -1.30 -9.83 4.34
C GLY A 158 -1.50 -10.39 2.93
N TYR A 159 -2.52 -11.20 2.78
CA TYR A 159 -2.95 -11.77 1.52
C TYR A 159 -4.43 -11.50 1.33
N ILE A 160 -4.84 -11.22 0.11
CA ILE A 160 -6.25 -11.02 -0.25
C ILE A 160 -6.65 -12.13 -1.19
N GLU A 161 -7.60 -12.95 -0.77
CA GLU A 161 -8.19 -14.03 -1.57
C GLU A 161 -9.05 -13.53 -2.74
#